data_6c7edce0d9b185f4ab8fed097b6cd42f
#
_entry.id   6c7edce0d9b185f4ab8fed097b6cd42f
#
_cell.length_a   1.000
_cell.length_b   1.000
_cell.length_c   1.000
_cell.angle_alpha   90.00
_cell.angle_beta   90.00
_cell.angle_gamma   90.00
#
_symmetry.space_group_name_H-M   'P 1'
#
loop_
_entity.id
_entity.type
_entity.pdbx_description
1 polymer ?
#
loop_
_entity_poly.entity_id
_entity_poly.type
_entity_poly.pdbx_seq_one_letter_code
_entity_poly.pdbx_strand_id
1 'polypeptide(L)'
;MAGNLPTASLPRHATRDAAVLIAGGGPVGLTTALLLAKHGIACTLIERRPPRVSSAPKAHVVNPRTLEIFRSLGVDLETLRQSGASRGDAEVSRFMTKLSGTELGHIPLDVSEVEALKVTPTPLLNIAQPKLESILAALVSENPYIDYRLGDAWVACRAENGGVVSTIEQGEGRSYEISSAYLVAADGANSSVREFLDIPMDGIPAVRPRVTIHFEANLRHIVRDRPAILYWILDPSAAGTFIAYDIDQTWVYTPRVTPALFDRNEYSDAHCIELIRKAIGRDDVDLRIRHVVPWMMAAQVATTYRRGSVLLVGDAAHRFPPTGGFGLNTGIQDAHNLAWKIASVLRNPDDDALLDSYDWERRPIAEINTRQSLHNSNRLPDLFSLAEETIVDGQVSGADVRRLAAEIGTHREHFLSPGLQLGYCYGPPVSGPAEPTRYEPSARDGDRMPHAWVARGQQRLSTLDLLDPTSFTLLAGIDGAGWRSAVSGLDSVQTVILDDGFIFESDWLSLCGLAGASAMLVRPDGHIAKIVADDTPASREAVVETLAKWGIRAGDGGRSAETDAITGMQ
;
A
#
# COMPACT_ATOMS: atom_id res chain seq x y z
N MET A 1 -10.53 17.78 27.15
CA MET A 1 -11.75 18.39 26.55
C MET A 1 -11.58 18.30 25.05
N ALA A 2 -12.21 17.33 24.42
CA ALA A 2 -12.18 17.19 22.97
C ALA A 2 -12.99 18.33 22.34
N GLY A 3 -12.31 19.28 21.72
CA GLY A 3 -12.96 20.35 20.97
C GLY A 3 -13.57 19.79 19.68
N ASN A 4 -14.87 19.92 19.51
CA ASN A 4 -15.54 19.67 18.23
C ASN A 4 -14.89 20.53 17.15
N LEU A 5 -14.24 19.90 16.16
CA LEU A 5 -13.75 20.58 14.97
C LEU A 5 -14.96 20.96 14.09
N PRO A 6 -15.24 22.25 13.85
CA PRO A 6 -16.40 22.66 13.06
C PRO A 6 -16.21 22.33 11.58
N THR A 7 -17.29 21.92 10.92
CA THR A 7 -17.42 21.80 9.45
C THR A 7 -17.64 23.20 8.82
N ALA A 8 -16.64 24.08 8.89
CA ALA A 8 -16.74 25.40 8.29
C ALA A 8 -15.94 25.46 6.98
N SER A 9 -16.53 26.05 5.94
CA SER A 9 -15.88 26.35 4.66
C SER A 9 -14.64 27.23 4.84
N LEU A 10 -13.57 26.93 4.11
CA LEU A 10 -12.29 27.62 4.16
C LEU A 10 -12.42 29.11 3.77
N PRO A 11 -11.99 30.06 4.62
CA PRO A 11 -11.89 31.45 4.19
C PRO A 11 -10.77 31.62 3.14
N ARG A 12 -11.05 32.41 2.08
CA ARG A 12 -10.22 32.53 0.87
C ARG A 12 -8.82 33.16 1.05
N HIS A 13 -8.40 33.63 2.24
CA HIS A 13 -7.17 34.44 2.41
C HIS A 13 -6.46 34.30 3.78
N ALA A 14 -6.21 33.08 4.28
CA ALA A 14 -5.25 32.93 5.35
C ALA A 14 -3.90 32.48 4.76
N THR A 15 -2.81 33.21 5.03
CA THR A 15 -1.45 32.74 4.74
C THR A 15 -1.18 31.53 5.65
N ARG A 16 -0.93 30.35 5.05
CA ARG A 16 -0.59 29.12 5.73
C ARG A 16 0.87 28.76 5.48
N ASP A 17 1.49 28.10 6.47
CA ASP A 17 2.89 27.66 6.34
C ASP A 17 3.03 26.51 5.33
N ALA A 18 2.00 25.67 5.21
CA ALA A 18 1.93 24.57 4.24
C ALA A 18 0.49 24.35 3.74
N ALA A 19 0.31 23.87 2.50
CA ALA A 19 -1.00 23.42 2.05
C ALA A 19 -1.42 22.15 2.80
N VAL A 20 -0.51 21.18 2.96
CA VAL A 20 -0.73 19.92 3.67
C VAL A 20 0.44 19.64 4.61
N LEU A 21 0.15 19.32 5.87
CA LEU A 21 1.11 18.74 6.80
C LEU A 21 0.90 17.22 6.83
N ILE A 22 1.99 16.45 6.70
CA ILE A 22 1.98 15.00 6.81
C ILE A 22 2.76 14.60 8.06
N ALA A 23 2.14 13.91 8.99
CA ALA A 23 2.77 13.40 10.20
C ALA A 23 3.17 11.93 10.02
N GLY A 24 4.48 11.65 9.95
CA GLY A 24 5.06 10.32 9.82
C GLY A 24 5.73 10.06 8.47
N GLY A 25 7.05 9.80 8.51
CA GLY A 25 7.93 9.54 7.35
C GLY A 25 8.11 8.05 7.05
N GLY A 26 7.11 7.20 7.34
CA GLY A 26 7.07 5.82 6.88
C GLY A 26 6.69 5.71 5.39
N PRO A 27 6.61 4.49 4.82
CA PRO A 27 6.33 4.29 3.38
C PRO A 27 5.07 5.00 2.90
N VAL A 28 4.02 5.01 3.72
CA VAL A 28 2.73 5.65 3.41
C VAL A 28 2.87 7.17 3.39
N GLY A 29 3.51 7.77 4.40
CA GLY A 29 3.71 9.22 4.44
C GLY A 29 4.63 9.72 3.32
N LEU A 30 5.74 9.02 3.05
CA LEU A 30 6.62 9.31 1.91
C LEU A 30 5.87 9.25 0.58
N THR A 31 5.04 8.22 0.38
CA THR A 31 4.23 8.08 -0.83
C THR A 31 3.15 9.17 -0.91
N THR A 32 2.52 9.54 0.21
CA THR A 32 1.55 10.64 0.26
C THR A 32 2.19 11.96 -0.19
N ALA A 33 3.40 12.26 0.30
CA ALA A 33 4.12 13.46 -0.09
C ALA A 33 4.44 13.48 -1.59
N LEU A 34 4.93 12.37 -2.15
CA LEU A 34 5.22 12.24 -3.58
C LEU A 34 3.96 12.39 -4.44
N LEU A 35 2.83 11.82 -4.01
CA LEU A 35 1.54 11.93 -4.70
C LEU A 35 1.04 13.39 -4.69
N LEU A 36 1.09 14.08 -3.56
CA LEU A 36 0.73 15.50 -3.48
C LEU A 36 1.64 16.36 -4.36
N ALA A 37 2.94 16.13 -4.30
CA ALA A 37 3.91 16.82 -5.15
C ALA A 37 3.66 16.58 -6.66
N LYS A 38 3.25 15.35 -7.04
CA LYS A 38 2.84 15.04 -8.43
C LYS A 38 1.66 15.88 -8.89
N HIS A 39 0.74 16.22 -7.98
CA HIS A 39 -0.38 17.13 -8.23
C HIS A 39 -0.01 18.62 -8.12
N GLY A 40 1.28 18.96 -7.91
CA GLY A 40 1.76 20.33 -7.74
C GLY A 40 1.41 20.95 -6.37
N ILE A 41 1.08 20.13 -5.38
CA ILE A 41 0.73 20.58 -4.02
C ILE A 41 1.97 20.55 -3.13
N ALA A 42 2.37 21.72 -2.64
CA ALA A 42 3.45 21.81 -1.65
C ALA A 42 3.00 21.25 -0.29
N CYS A 43 3.85 20.43 0.33
CA CYS A 43 3.57 19.84 1.63
C CYS A 43 4.81 19.84 2.55
N THR A 44 4.56 19.84 3.86
CA THR A 44 5.58 19.55 4.88
C THR A 44 5.39 18.14 5.39
N LEU A 45 6.44 17.32 5.32
CA LEU A 45 6.46 15.97 5.87
C LEU A 45 7.37 15.94 7.09
N ILE A 46 6.83 15.57 8.25
CA ILE A 46 7.60 15.44 9.50
C ILE A 46 7.77 13.98 9.89
N GLU A 47 8.95 13.64 10.41
CA GLU A 47 9.27 12.32 10.96
C GLU A 47 10.01 12.47 12.30
N ARG A 48 9.48 11.84 13.34
CA ARG A 48 10.04 11.90 14.70
C ARG A 48 11.42 11.24 14.85
N ARG A 49 11.73 10.26 13.98
CA ARG A 49 13.04 9.60 14.01
C ARG A 49 14.10 10.55 13.45
N PRO A 50 15.25 10.69 14.13
CA PRO A 50 16.36 11.46 13.61
C PRO A 50 16.99 10.76 12.38
N PRO A 51 17.80 11.49 11.58
CA PRO A 51 18.53 10.88 10.46
C PRO A 51 19.38 9.69 10.92
N ARG A 52 19.46 8.63 10.08
CA ARG A 52 20.33 7.45 10.26
C ARG A 52 19.92 6.46 11.35
N VAL A 53 18.74 6.53 11.90
CA VAL A 53 18.25 5.45 12.79
C VAL A 53 17.77 4.29 11.92
N SER A 54 18.53 3.19 11.94
CA SER A 54 18.12 1.92 11.31
C SER A 54 16.87 1.39 12.01
N SER A 55 15.85 1.05 11.25
CA SER A 55 14.67 0.36 11.77
C SER A 55 14.77 -1.14 11.50
N ALA A 56 14.21 -1.96 12.41
CA ALA A 56 14.05 -3.38 12.12
C ALA A 56 13.12 -3.57 10.91
N PRO A 57 13.41 -4.51 10.00
CA PRO A 57 12.50 -4.82 8.90
C PRO A 57 11.12 -5.22 9.41
N LYS A 58 10.06 -4.67 8.81
CA LYS A 58 8.66 -4.96 9.16
C LYS A 58 7.95 -5.67 8.01
N ALA A 59 7.65 -4.93 6.93
CA ALA A 59 7.05 -5.45 5.71
C ALA A 59 8.12 -5.80 4.67
N HIS A 60 7.76 -6.68 3.73
CA HIS A 60 8.60 -7.00 2.58
C HIS A 60 7.82 -7.18 1.28
N VAL A 61 6.52 -7.44 1.36
CA VAL A 61 5.67 -7.65 0.19
C VAL A 61 5.18 -6.32 -0.34
N VAL A 62 5.58 -5.98 -1.57
CA VAL A 62 5.01 -4.87 -2.34
C VAL A 62 4.20 -5.47 -3.47
N ASN A 63 2.88 -5.35 -3.37
CA ASN A 63 1.95 -5.99 -4.29
C ASN A 63 1.86 -5.28 -5.66
N PRO A 64 1.29 -5.92 -6.69
CA PRO A 64 1.15 -5.33 -8.01
C PRO A 64 0.49 -3.94 -8.01
N ARG A 65 -0.58 -3.74 -7.24
CA ARG A 65 -1.27 -2.44 -7.19
C ARG A 65 -0.38 -1.32 -6.65
N THR A 66 0.39 -1.59 -5.61
CA THR A 66 1.35 -0.63 -5.06
C THR A 66 2.45 -0.29 -6.06
N LEU A 67 2.95 -1.29 -6.81
CA LEU A 67 3.94 -1.06 -7.86
C LEU A 67 3.38 -0.27 -9.05
N GLU A 68 2.10 -0.43 -9.40
CA GLU A 68 1.42 0.41 -10.39
C GLU A 68 1.36 1.88 -9.94
N ILE A 69 1.09 2.12 -8.65
CA ILE A 69 1.12 3.46 -8.06
C ILE A 69 2.53 4.05 -8.14
N PHE A 70 3.56 3.28 -7.78
CA PHE A 70 4.94 3.74 -7.92
C PHE A 70 5.33 4.00 -9.38
N ARG A 71 4.87 3.15 -10.32
CA ARG A 71 5.04 3.37 -11.76
C ARG A 71 4.43 4.71 -12.21
N SER A 72 3.19 5.01 -11.78
CA SER A 72 2.52 6.27 -12.13
C SER A 72 3.22 7.51 -11.55
N LEU A 73 3.91 7.36 -10.41
CA LEU A 73 4.75 8.38 -9.81
C LEU A 73 6.09 8.59 -10.54
N GLY A 74 6.48 7.66 -11.43
CA GLY A 74 7.78 7.67 -12.09
C GLY A 74 8.91 7.11 -11.22
N VAL A 75 8.59 6.35 -10.17
CA VAL A 75 9.60 5.63 -9.39
C VAL A 75 10.29 4.61 -10.28
N ASP A 76 11.61 4.57 -10.26
CA ASP A 76 12.38 3.58 -11.00
C ASP A 76 12.17 2.18 -10.42
N LEU A 77 11.28 1.41 -11.08
CA LEU A 77 10.95 0.05 -10.66
C LEU A 77 12.12 -0.93 -10.85
N GLU A 78 13.05 -0.63 -11.75
CA GLU A 78 14.24 -1.47 -11.93
C GLU A 78 15.18 -1.33 -10.72
N THR A 79 15.42 -0.11 -10.26
CA THR A 79 16.15 0.14 -9.00
C THR A 79 15.47 -0.54 -7.80
N LEU A 80 14.12 -0.50 -7.74
CA LEU A 80 13.39 -1.22 -6.69
C LEU A 80 13.61 -2.74 -6.77
N ARG A 81 13.54 -3.33 -7.96
CA ARG A 81 13.77 -4.77 -8.18
C ARG A 81 15.19 -5.20 -7.82
N GLN A 82 16.19 -4.43 -8.24
CA GLN A 82 17.60 -4.71 -7.91
C GLN A 82 17.88 -4.58 -6.40
N SER A 83 17.13 -3.74 -5.69
CA SER A 83 17.24 -3.58 -4.24
C SER A 83 16.46 -4.63 -3.44
N GLY A 84 15.53 -5.33 -4.08
CA GLY A 84 14.73 -6.40 -3.49
C GLY A 84 15.45 -7.74 -3.42
N ALA A 85 14.77 -8.75 -2.89
CA ALA A 85 15.23 -10.13 -2.98
C ALA A 85 15.21 -10.60 -4.44
N SER A 86 16.21 -11.40 -4.83
CA SER A 86 16.22 -12.00 -6.16
C SER A 86 14.96 -12.87 -6.35
N ARG A 87 14.49 -12.98 -7.58
CA ARG A 87 13.31 -13.77 -7.86
C ARG A 87 13.48 -15.22 -7.40
N GLY A 88 14.62 -15.84 -7.69
CA GLY A 88 14.92 -17.21 -7.27
C GLY A 88 14.95 -17.40 -5.75
N ASP A 89 15.22 -16.34 -4.99
CA ASP A 89 15.23 -16.38 -3.51
C ASP A 89 13.86 -16.05 -2.89
N ALA A 90 12.89 -15.53 -3.65
CA ALA A 90 11.65 -14.96 -3.09
C ALA A 90 10.33 -15.51 -3.68
N GLU A 91 10.37 -16.56 -4.51
CA GLU A 91 9.16 -17.04 -5.20
C GLU A 91 8.21 -17.88 -4.34
N VAL A 92 8.70 -18.42 -3.23
CA VAL A 92 7.93 -19.40 -2.44
C VAL A 92 7.99 -19.12 -0.94
N SER A 93 6.98 -19.60 -0.23
CA SER A 93 6.96 -19.83 1.21
C SER A 93 7.13 -21.32 1.47
N ARG A 94 8.12 -21.72 2.28
CA ARG A 94 8.40 -23.13 2.58
C ARG A 94 8.03 -23.46 4.01
N PHE A 95 7.56 -24.69 4.21
CA PHE A 95 7.22 -25.25 5.50
C PHE A 95 8.20 -26.40 5.80
N MET A 96 8.90 -26.27 6.92
CA MET A 96 10.04 -27.10 7.26
C MET A 96 9.88 -27.67 8.66
N THR A 97 10.49 -28.80 8.96
CA THR A 97 10.69 -29.21 10.36
C THR A 97 11.60 -28.21 11.07
N LYS A 98 12.82 -28.01 10.57
CA LYS A 98 13.79 -26.96 10.92
C LYS A 98 14.33 -26.37 9.64
N LEU A 99 15.00 -25.23 9.68
CA LEU A 99 15.50 -24.59 8.45
C LEU A 99 16.44 -25.53 7.65
N SER A 100 17.30 -26.29 8.33
CA SER A 100 18.16 -27.32 7.73
C SER A 100 17.47 -28.70 7.57
N GLY A 101 16.26 -28.85 8.07
CA GLY A 101 15.54 -30.13 8.19
C GLY A 101 14.74 -30.52 6.94
N THR A 102 13.73 -31.36 7.16
CA THR A 102 12.86 -31.87 6.10
C THR A 102 11.85 -30.81 5.63
N GLU A 103 11.70 -30.64 4.32
CA GLU A 103 10.61 -29.86 3.74
C GLU A 103 9.29 -30.64 3.83
N LEU A 104 8.25 -29.97 4.33
CA LEU A 104 6.91 -30.53 4.54
C LEU A 104 5.94 -30.08 3.44
N GLY A 105 6.28 -29.00 2.74
CA GLY A 105 5.52 -28.45 1.64
C GLY A 105 5.92 -27.01 1.36
N HIS A 106 5.40 -26.45 0.28
CA HIS A 106 5.59 -25.05 -0.08
C HIS A 106 4.39 -24.47 -0.81
N ILE A 107 4.26 -23.15 -0.77
CA ILE A 107 3.22 -22.39 -1.47
C ILE A 107 3.90 -21.28 -2.26
N PRO A 108 3.61 -21.11 -3.56
CA PRO A 108 4.05 -19.96 -4.32
C PRO A 108 3.50 -18.65 -3.73
N LEU A 109 4.30 -17.59 -3.75
CA LEU A 109 3.90 -16.26 -3.27
C LEU A 109 3.21 -15.41 -4.33
N ASP A 110 3.34 -15.79 -5.59
CA ASP A 110 2.68 -15.13 -6.72
C ASP A 110 2.31 -16.18 -7.78
N VAL A 111 1.48 -15.77 -8.72
CA VAL A 111 1.32 -16.48 -9.99
C VAL A 111 2.62 -16.38 -10.81
N SER A 112 2.78 -17.23 -11.82
CA SER A 112 3.94 -17.09 -12.70
C SER A 112 3.99 -15.67 -13.30
N GLU A 113 5.20 -15.18 -13.59
CA GLU A 113 5.36 -13.84 -14.18
C GLU A 113 4.55 -13.67 -15.47
N VAL A 114 4.50 -14.72 -16.29
CA VAL A 114 3.72 -14.72 -17.53
C VAL A 114 2.23 -14.50 -17.25
N GLU A 115 1.69 -15.13 -16.22
CA GLU A 115 0.29 -14.93 -15.82
C GLU A 115 0.08 -13.56 -15.15
N ALA A 116 1.00 -13.13 -14.30
CA ALA A 116 0.94 -11.81 -13.68
C ALA A 116 0.92 -10.69 -14.73
N LEU A 117 1.82 -10.77 -15.74
CA LEU A 117 1.93 -9.78 -16.82
C LEU A 117 0.72 -9.70 -17.76
N LYS A 118 -0.24 -10.63 -17.66
CA LYS A 118 -1.53 -10.51 -18.36
C LYS A 118 -2.50 -9.54 -17.66
N VAL A 119 -2.33 -9.31 -16.37
CA VAL A 119 -3.30 -8.55 -15.54
C VAL A 119 -2.70 -7.31 -14.87
N THR A 120 -1.38 -7.19 -14.87
CA THR A 120 -0.62 -6.03 -14.35
C THR A 120 0.71 -5.88 -15.09
N PRO A 121 1.21 -4.66 -15.31
CA PRO A 121 2.56 -4.45 -15.85
C PRO A 121 3.66 -4.65 -14.81
N THR A 122 3.29 -4.85 -13.54
CA THR A 122 4.19 -4.82 -12.38
C THR A 122 3.94 -5.99 -11.44
N PRO A 123 4.53 -7.18 -11.72
CA PRO A 123 4.46 -8.34 -10.83
C PRO A 123 4.97 -8.01 -9.42
N LEU A 124 4.48 -8.77 -8.43
CA LEU A 124 4.85 -8.65 -7.02
C LEU A 124 6.37 -8.55 -6.80
N LEU A 125 6.77 -7.72 -5.84
CA LEU A 125 8.16 -7.54 -5.43
C LEU A 125 8.30 -7.79 -3.92
N ASN A 126 9.36 -8.51 -3.53
CA ASN A 126 9.79 -8.63 -2.16
C ASN A 126 11.00 -7.72 -1.91
N ILE A 127 10.81 -6.67 -1.10
CA ILE A 127 11.86 -5.72 -0.70
C ILE A 127 11.71 -5.37 0.77
N ALA A 128 12.80 -5.39 1.52
CA ALA A 128 12.78 -5.00 2.92
C ALA A 128 12.30 -3.54 3.07
N GLN A 129 11.33 -3.31 3.95
CA GLN A 129 10.75 -1.98 4.16
C GLN A 129 11.80 -0.87 4.37
N PRO A 130 12.91 -1.04 5.12
CA PRO A 130 13.93 0.01 5.25
C PRO A 130 14.62 0.37 3.93
N LYS A 131 14.80 -0.59 3.01
CA LYS A 131 15.34 -0.32 1.66
C LYS A 131 14.34 0.48 0.83
N LEU A 132 13.06 0.10 0.88
CA LEU A 132 11.98 0.85 0.23
C LEU A 132 11.87 2.28 0.79
N GLU A 133 11.87 2.44 2.11
CA GLU A 133 11.85 3.75 2.77
C GLU A 133 13.03 4.61 2.31
N SER A 134 14.23 4.06 2.20
CA SER A 134 15.42 4.80 1.75
C SER A 134 15.29 5.32 0.32
N ILE A 135 14.74 4.51 -0.59
CA ILE A 135 14.52 4.91 -2.00
C ILE A 135 13.46 6.02 -2.07
N LEU A 136 12.33 5.84 -1.38
CA LEU A 136 11.28 6.86 -1.35
C LEU A 136 11.74 8.15 -0.67
N ALA A 137 12.50 8.07 0.43
CA ALA A 137 13.03 9.22 1.14
C ALA A 137 14.04 10.02 0.29
N ALA A 138 14.84 9.37 -0.55
CA ALA A 138 15.71 10.05 -1.50
C ALA A 138 14.89 10.89 -2.49
N LEU A 139 13.85 10.30 -3.10
CA LEU A 139 12.95 11.00 -4.01
C LEU A 139 12.22 12.18 -3.33
N VAL A 140 11.78 11.99 -2.08
CA VAL A 140 11.15 13.05 -1.27
C VAL A 140 12.12 14.19 -1.02
N SER A 141 13.37 13.88 -0.64
CA SER A 141 14.38 14.90 -0.31
C SER A 141 14.84 15.74 -1.50
N GLU A 142 14.73 15.19 -2.72
CA GLU A 142 15.09 15.88 -3.97
C GLU A 142 13.91 16.67 -4.56
N ASN A 143 12.69 16.50 -4.04
CA ASN A 143 11.48 17.09 -4.61
C ASN A 143 11.24 18.51 -4.08
N PRO A 144 11.19 19.54 -4.93
CA PRO A 144 11.05 20.95 -4.50
C PRO A 144 9.68 21.29 -3.88
N TYR A 145 8.68 20.45 -4.03
CA TYR A 145 7.35 20.62 -3.41
C TYR A 145 7.26 20.06 -1.99
N ILE A 146 8.33 19.39 -1.49
CA ILE A 146 8.28 18.67 -0.22
C ILE A 146 9.32 19.24 0.75
N ASP A 147 8.85 19.81 1.86
CA ASP A 147 9.70 20.16 2.99
C ASP A 147 9.76 18.97 3.96
N TYR A 148 10.87 18.19 3.88
CA TYR A 148 11.04 16.98 4.68
C TYR A 148 11.88 17.24 5.93
N ARG A 149 11.25 17.13 7.11
CA ARG A 149 11.86 17.42 8.41
C ARG A 149 12.01 16.16 9.24
N LEU A 150 13.24 15.81 9.56
CA LEU A 150 13.59 14.66 10.40
C LEU A 150 13.89 15.11 11.84
N GLY A 151 13.45 14.33 12.82
CA GLY A 151 13.58 14.64 14.24
C GLY A 151 12.43 15.50 14.79
N ASP A 152 11.40 15.74 13.99
CA ASP A 152 10.23 16.53 14.32
C ASP A 152 9.03 15.61 14.64
N ALA A 153 8.47 15.75 15.84
CA ALA A 153 7.35 14.95 16.32
C ALA A 153 6.06 15.78 16.39
N TRP A 154 5.00 15.30 15.80
CA TRP A 154 3.67 15.88 16.00
C TRP A 154 3.17 15.61 17.44
N VAL A 155 2.58 16.63 18.10
CA VAL A 155 2.14 16.55 19.50
C VAL A 155 0.66 16.85 19.65
N ALA A 156 0.17 17.92 19.03
CA ALA A 156 -1.20 18.39 19.19
C ALA A 156 -1.66 19.20 17.99
N CYS A 157 -2.96 19.44 17.87
CA CYS A 157 -3.50 20.40 16.92
C CYS A 157 -4.75 21.09 17.43
N ARG A 158 -5.09 22.20 16.77
CA ARG A 158 -6.36 22.89 16.91
C ARG A 158 -6.92 23.26 15.55
N ALA A 159 -8.24 23.31 15.45
CA ALA A 159 -8.88 23.85 14.26
C ALA A 159 -8.74 25.37 14.23
N GLU A 160 -8.38 25.94 13.11
CA GLU A 160 -8.24 27.38 12.95
C GLU A 160 -8.49 27.80 11.50
N ASN A 161 -9.37 28.79 11.30
CA ASN A 161 -9.66 29.39 9.97
C ASN A 161 -9.94 28.37 8.86
N GLY A 162 -10.70 27.31 9.15
CA GLY A 162 -11.05 26.25 8.19
C GLY A 162 -9.87 25.32 7.84
N GLY A 163 -8.78 25.35 8.59
CA GLY A 163 -7.65 24.45 8.50
C GLY A 163 -7.27 23.93 9.88
N VAL A 164 -6.00 23.58 10.03
CA VAL A 164 -5.45 23.02 11.27
C VAL A 164 -4.09 23.66 11.59
N VAL A 165 -3.90 24.05 12.84
CA VAL A 165 -2.59 24.45 13.37
C VAL A 165 -2.08 23.30 14.23
N SER A 166 -0.95 22.74 13.84
CA SER A 166 -0.29 21.63 14.52
C SER A 166 0.88 22.10 15.35
N THR A 167 1.01 21.59 16.57
CA THR A 167 2.19 21.78 17.43
C THR A 167 3.18 20.67 17.17
N ILE A 168 4.40 21.05 16.84
CA ILE A 168 5.51 20.15 16.51
C ILE A 168 6.58 20.29 17.60
N GLU A 169 7.05 19.18 18.12
CA GLU A 169 8.17 19.13 19.04
C GLU A 169 9.44 18.70 18.28
N GLN A 170 10.47 19.53 18.41
CA GLN A 170 11.81 19.26 17.92
C GLN A 170 12.72 18.93 19.10
N GLY A 171 13.72 18.09 18.93
CA GLY A 171 14.62 17.65 20.00
C GLY A 171 15.02 18.78 20.98
N GLU A 172 15.32 18.42 22.23
CA GLU A 172 15.63 19.35 23.34
C GLU A 172 14.44 20.18 23.87
N GLY A 173 13.18 19.71 23.64
CA GLY A 173 11.98 20.34 24.21
C GLY A 173 11.58 21.68 23.54
N ARG A 174 12.13 21.96 22.36
CA ARG A 174 11.69 23.10 21.53
C ARG A 174 10.42 22.74 20.79
N SER A 175 9.44 23.63 20.79
CA SER A 175 8.21 23.44 20.03
C SER A 175 7.94 24.64 19.12
N TYR A 176 7.27 24.38 18.00
CA TYR A 176 6.81 25.38 17.07
C TYR A 176 5.48 24.94 16.45
N GLU A 177 4.82 25.85 15.75
CA GLU A 177 3.53 25.57 15.13
C GLU A 177 3.65 25.57 13.61
N ILE A 178 2.84 24.74 12.95
CA ILE A 178 2.63 24.73 11.49
C ILE A 178 1.13 24.89 11.22
N SER A 179 0.77 25.93 10.48
CA SER A 179 -0.58 26.11 9.96
C SER A 179 -0.72 25.44 8.59
N SER A 180 -1.73 24.59 8.41
CA SER A 180 -2.00 23.90 7.15
C SER A 180 -3.48 23.84 6.83
N ALA A 181 -3.82 23.62 5.54
CA ALA A 181 -5.21 23.36 5.16
C ALA A 181 -5.68 22.00 5.66
N TYR A 182 -4.82 21.00 5.52
CA TYR A 182 -5.10 19.63 5.93
C TYR A 182 -3.90 19.04 6.69
N LEU A 183 -4.20 18.16 7.66
CA LEU A 183 -3.25 17.28 8.33
C LEU A 183 -3.52 15.84 7.87
N VAL A 184 -2.52 15.17 7.31
CA VAL A 184 -2.56 13.74 7.00
C VAL A 184 -1.75 12.98 8.04
N ALA A 185 -2.42 12.16 8.83
CA ALA A 185 -1.82 11.31 9.84
C ALA A 185 -1.36 9.99 9.23
N ALA A 186 -0.05 9.87 9.00
CA ALA A 186 0.67 8.67 8.54
C ALA A 186 1.62 8.14 9.64
N ASP A 187 1.32 8.45 10.92
CA ASP A 187 2.17 8.25 12.10
C ASP A 187 2.12 6.84 12.69
N GLY A 188 1.48 5.91 11.97
CA GLY A 188 1.57 4.48 12.21
C GLY A 188 0.59 3.93 13.25
N ALA A 189 0.79 2.68 13.65
CA ALA A 189 -0.16 1.93 14.46
C ALA A 189 -0.50 2.60 15.82
N ASN A 190 0.48 3.27 16.43
CA ASN A 190 0.29 4.05 17.67
C ASN A 190 0.15 5.54 17.34
N SER A 191 -0.77 5.86 16.44
CA SER A 191 -0.99 7.22 15.94
C SER A 191 -1.37 8.17 17.09
N SER A 192 -0.49 9.12 17.37
CA SER A 192 -0.74 10.19 18.32
C SER A 192 -1.83 11.13 17.83
N VAL A 193 -1.92 11.34 16.50
CA VAL A 193 -2.97 12.15 15.88
C VAL A 193 -4.35 11.52 16.09
N ARG A 194 -4.50 10.22 15.80
CA ARG A 194 -5.78 9.51 16.00
C ARG A 194 -6.20 9.53 17.46
N GLU A 195 -5.26 9.25 18.38
CA GLU A 195 -5.52 9.25 19.84
C GLU A 195 -5.90 10.64 20.35
N PHE A 196 -5.19 11.68 19.92
CA PHE A 196 -5.51 13.08 20.27
C PHE A 196 -6.91 13.49 19.82
N LEU A 197 -7.37 12.97 18.68
CA LEU A 197 -8.71 13.26 18.15
C LEU A 197 -9.80 12.34 18.73
N ASP A 198 -9.48 11.45 19.67
CA ASP A 198 -10.43 10.46 20.22
C ASP A 198 -11.17 9.69 19.11
N ILE A 199 -10.45 9.27 18.03
CA ILE A 199 -11.03 8.42 16.99
C ILE A 199 -10.88 6.96 17.42
N PRO A 200 -12.00 6.26 17.71
CA PRO A 200 -11.97 4.87 18.14
C PRO A 200 -11.52 3.93 17.02
N MET A 201 -11.04 2.75 17.44
CA MET A 201 -10.72 1.64 16.54
C MET A 201 -11.68 0.49 16.80
N ASP A 202 -12.42 0.07 15.78
CA ASP A 202 -13.28 -1.13 15.83
C ASP A 202 -12.46 -2.40 15.53
N GLY A 203 -12.80 -3.51 16.19
CA GLY A 203 -12.15 -4.80 16.00
C GLY A 203 -11.40 -5.31 17.23
N ILE A 204 -10.42 -6.18 17.00
CA ILE A 204 -9.71 -6.92 18.06
C ILE A 204 -8.34 -6.25 18.33
N PRO A 205 -8.16 -5.57 19.47
CA PRO A 205 -6.93 -4.84 19.79
C PRO A 205 -5.74 -5.78 20.13
N ALA A 206 -6.02 -7.02 20.56
CA ALA A 206 -5.00 -7.98 20.97
C ALA A 206 -5.37 -9.38 20.47
N VAL A 207 -4.93 -9.72 19.27
CA VAL A 207 -5.14 -11.05 18.66
C VAL A 207 -4.13 -12.06 19.22
N ARG A 208 -2.84 -11.74 19.16
CA ARG A 208 -1.73 -12.59 19.65
C ARG A 208 -0.47 -11.77 19.94
N PRO A 209 0.28 -12.13 21.01
CA PRO A 209 1.62 -11.59 21.23
C PRO A 209 2.60 -12.14 20.19
N ARG A 210 3.57 -11.33 19.82
CA ARG A 210 4.65 -11.64 18.89
C ARG A 210 5.97 -11.04 19.37
N VAL A 211 7.06 -11.72 19.07
CA VAL A 211 8.40 -11.17 19.21
C VAL A 211 9.10 -11.30 17.88
N THR A 212 9.64 -10.21 17.38
CA THR A 212 10.45 -10.17 16.16
C THR A 212 11.92 -10.05 16.54
N ILE A 213 12.73 -11.03 16.16
CA ILE A 213 14.18 -11.05 16.38
C ILE A 213 14.85 -10.80 15.04
N HIS A 214 15.40 -9.60 14.85
CA HIS A 214 16.20 -9.25 13.68
C HIS A 214 17.67 -9.62 13.94
N PHE A 215 18.27 -10.39 13.03
CA PHE A 215 19.66 -10.85 13.15
C PHE A 215 20.36 -10.87 11.79
N GLU A 216 21.67 -10.88 11.85
CA GLU A 216 22.55 -11.07 10.69
C GLU A 216 23.16 -12.46 10.74
N ALA A 217 23.13 -13.15 9.61
CA ALA A 217 23.81 -14.42 9.38
C ALA A 217 23.86 -14.73 7.88
N ASN A 218 24.92 -15.40 7.42
CA ASN A 218 24.93 -16.00 6.09
C ASN A 218 24.39 -17.43 6.17
N LEU A 219 23.14 -17.62 5.75
CA LEU A 219 22.47 -18.93 5.77
C LEU A 219 22.33 -19.55 4.37
N ARG A 220 22.92 -18.95 3.33
CA ARG A 220 22.81 -19.46 1.95
C ARG A 220 23.27 -20.91 1.81
N HIS A 221 24.31 -21.30 2.50
CA HIS A 221 24.80 -22.69 2.48
C HIS A 221 23.82 -23.71 3.09
N ILE A 222 22.91 -23.26 3.96
CA ILE A 222 21.86 -24.10 4.59
C ILE A 222 20.65 -24.24 3.67
N VAL A 223 20.28 -23.16 2.97
CA VAL A 223 19.07 -23.10 2.16
C VAL A 223 19.33 -23.16 0.64
N ARG A 224 20.58 -23.44 0.23
CA ARG A 224 21.05 -23.41 -1.17
C ARG A 224 20.08 -24.03 -2.16
N ASP A 225 19.61 -25.24 -1.88
CA ASP A 225 18.75 -26.02 -2.78
C ASP A 225 17.26 -25.71 -2.62
N ARG A 226 16.92 -24.89 -1.63
CA ARG A 226 15.56 -24.56 -1.23
C ARG A 226 15.44 -23.10 -0.82
N PRO A 227 15.90 -22.13 -1.64
CA PRO A 227 15.78 -20.73 -1.30
C PRO A 227 14.29 -20.33 -1.20
N ALA A 228 14.01 -19.43 -0.28
CA ALA A 228 12.68 -18.87 -0.07
C ALA A 228 12.77 -17.56 0.72
N ILE A 229 11.78 -16.69 0.61
CA ILE A 229 11.69 -15.51 1.46
C ILE A 229 11.09 -15.83 2.82
N LEU A 230 10.22 -16.84 2.91
CA LEU A 230 9.54 -17.26 4.14
C LEU A 230 9.78 -18.75 4.40
N TYR A 231 10.19 -19.06 5.64
CA TYR A 231 10.29 -20.44 6.13
C TYR A 231 9.48 -20.58 7.41
N TRP A 232 8.43 -21.40 7.35
CA TRP A 232 7.63 -21.79 8.51
C TRP A 232 8.24 -23.00 9.16
N ILE A 233 8.72 -22.85 10.38
CA ILE A 233 9.29 -23.95 11.17
C ILE A 233 8.16 -24.57 11.97
N LEU A 234 7.89 -25.85 11.70
CA LEU A 234 6.77 -26.57 12.30
C LEU A 234 7.19 -27.52 13.42
N ASP A 235 8.49 -27.78 13.63
CA ASP A 235 8.95 -28.56 14.78
C ASP A 235 8.47 -27.89 16.09
N PRO A 236 7.66 -28.58 16.92
CA PRO A 236 7.07 -27.98 18.12
C PRO A 236 8.10 -27.35 19.06
N SER A 237 9.31 -27.91 19.09
CA SER A 237 10.39 -27.46 19.97
C SER A 237 11.01 -26.11 19.54
N ALA A 238 10.75 -25.68 18.31
CA ALA A 238 11.33 -24.47 17.71
C ALA A 238 10.39 -23.80 16.71
N ALA A 239 9.08 -23.95 16.92
CA ALA A 239 8.07 -23.44 16.01
C ALA A 239 8.16 -21.89 15.85
N GLY A 240 8.08 -21.43 14.62
CA GLY A 240 8.18 -20.02 14.30
C GLY A 240 8.30 -19.76 12.81
N THR A 241 8.65 -18.53 12.43
CA THR A 241 8.79 -18.15 11.04
C THR A 241 10.10 -17.39 10.82
N PHE A 242 10.89 -17.80 9.83
CA PHE A 242 11.99 -17.00 9.31
C PHE A 242 11.54 -16.19 8.12
N ILE A 243 12.00 -14.93 8.05
CA ILE A 243 11.90 -14.06 6.88
C ILE A 243 13.33 -13.77 6.42
N ALA A 244 13.65 -14.19 5.19
CA ALA A 244 14.96 -13.97 4.57
C ALA A 244 14.91 -12.69 3.73
N TYR A 245 15.09 -11.53 4.34
CA TYR A 245 15.18 -10.27 3.59
C TYR A 245 16.40 -10.23 2.66
N ASP A 246 17.44 -10.90 3.07
CA ASP A 246 18.66 -11.19 2.32
C ASP A 246 19.26 -12.48 2.89
N ILE A 247 19.25 -13.56 2.09
CA ILE A 247 19.70 -14.90 2.51
C ILE A 247 21.17 -14.88 2.97
N ASP A 248 21.97 -13.96 2.44
CA ASP A 248 23.40 -13.86 2.73
C ASP A 248 23.69 -13.03 3.99
N GLN A 249 22.69 -12.23 4.46
CA GLN A 249 22.99 -11.28 5.54
C GLN A 249 21.84 -11.01 6.51
N THR A 250 20.60 -10.78 6.03
CA THR A 250 19.55 -10.13 6.84
C THR A 250 18.34 -11.03 7.03
N TRP A 251 18.12 -11.41 8.27
CA TRP A 251 17.05 -12.32 8.66
C TRP A 251 16.21 -11.79 9.79
N VAL A 252 14.98 -12.19 9.80
CA VAL A 252 14.08 -12.07 10.97
C VAL A 252 13.61 -13.45 11.37
N TYR A 253 13.60 -13.73 12.67
CA TYR A 253 12.94 -14.90 13.25
C TYR A 253 11.82 -14.42 14.18
N THR A 254 10.63 -14.96 13.99
CA THR A 254 9.47 -14.74 14.86
C THR A 254 9.08 -16.07 15.49
N PRO A 255 9.54 -16.37 16.72
CA PRO A 255 9.17 -17.60 17.43
C PRO A 255 7.67 -17.62 17.74
N ARG A 256 7.10 -18.81 17.90
CA ARG A 256 5.77 -19.00 18.47
C ARG A 256 5.83 -18.67 19.96
N VAL A 257 5.29 -17.53 20.34
CA VAL A 257 5.32 -17.00 21.71
C VAL A 257 4.08 -17.40 22.47
N THR A 258 4.23 -17.87 23.70
CA THR A 258 3.14 -17.96 24.66
C THR A 258 2.97 -16.61 25.39
N PRO A 259 1.78 -16.29 25.93
CA PRO A 259 1.60 -15.05 26.71
C PRO A 259 2.60 -14.87 27.86
N ALA A 260 3.04 -15.96 28.48
CA ALA A 260 4.03 -15.95 29.55
C ALA A 260 5.43 -15.52 29.11
N LEU A 261 5.76 -15.63 27.81
CA LEU A 261 7.05 -15.28 27.21
C LEU A 261 7.00 -13.94 26.45
N PHE A 262 6.06 -13.07 26.72
CA PHE A 262 5.91 -11.80 26.01
C PHE A 262 6.72 -10.64 26.63
N ASP A 263 7.49 -10.87 27.67
CA ASP A 263 8.36 -9.84 28.26
C ASP A 263 9.68 -9.76 27.46
N ARG A 264 10.07 -8.52 27.05
CA ARG A 264 11.36 -8.28 26.39
C ARG A 264 12.56 -8.75 27.22
N ASN A 265 12.46 -8.68 28.56
CA ASN A 265 13.53 -9.07 29.46
C ASN A 265 13.88 -10.57 29.36
N GLU A 266 12.96 -11.41 28.90
CA GLU A 266 13.16 -12.83 28.63
C GLU A 266 14.00 -13.08 27.35
N TYR A 267 14.16 -12.06 26.47
CA TYR A 267 14.84 -12.18 25.18
C TYR A 267 16.22 -11.52 25.21
N SER A 268 17.13 -12.04 26.06
CA SER A 268 18.55 -11.69 25.97
C SER A 268 19.14 -12.15 24.63
N ASP A 269 20.24 -11.53 24.18
CA ASP A 269 20.91 -11.93 22.94
C ASP A 269 21.30 -13.43 22.98
N ALA A 270 21.78 -13.93 24.11
CA ALA A 270 22.15 -15.34 24.29
C ALA A 270 20.92 -16.27 24.10
N HIS A 271 19.78 -15.91 24.70
CA HIS A 271 18.54 -16.68 24.55
C HIS A 271 18.01 -16.62 23.09
N CYS A 272 18.08 -15.45 22.46
CA CYS A 272 17.72 -15.30 21.05
C CYS A 272 18.58 -16.17 20.13
N ILE A 273 19.90 -16.22 20.39
CA ILE A 273 20.84 -17.07 19.64
C ILE A 273 20.47 -18.54 19.80
N GLU A 274 20.19 -19.00 21.02
CA GLU A 274 19.77 -20.37 21.31
C GLU A 274 18.47 -20.73 20.53
N LEU A 275 17.44 -19.87 20.60
CA LEU A 275 16.17 -20.05 19.88
C LEU A 275 16.39 -20.17 18.37
N ILE A 276 17.20 -19.27 17.79
CA ILE A 276 17.47 -19.25 16.35
C ILE A 276 18.24 -20.49 15.93
N ARG A 277 19.32 -20.89 16.65
CA ARG A 277 20.09 -22.10 16.35
C ARG A 277 19.20 -23.35 16.40
N LYS A 278 18.34 -23.45 17.41
CA LYS A 278 17.39 -24.55 17.54
C LYS A 278 16.43 -24.60 16.35
N ALA A 279 15.92 -23.46 15.89
CA ALA A 279 15.04 -23.36 14.72
C ALA A 279 15.77 -23.61 13.39
N ILE A 280 17.04 -23.23 13.30
CA ILE A 280 17.90 -23.60 12.18
C ILE A 280 18.21 -25.12 12.19
N GLY A 281 18.38 -25.72 13.38
CA GLY A 281 18.79 -27.12 13.57
C GLY A 281 20.31 -27.32 13.45
N ARG A 282 21.08 -26.26 13.73
CA ARG A 282 22.57 -26.27 13.72
C ARG A 282 23.11 -25.32 14.78
N ASP A 283 24.12 -25.75 15.53
CA ASP A 283 24.74 -24.96 16.60
C ASP A 283 25.97 -24.18 16.12
N ASP A 284 26.52 -24.55 14.96
CA ASP A 284 27.74 -23.97 14.37
C ASP A 284 27.51 -22.72 13.52
N VAL A 285 26.30 -22.14 13.60
CA VAL A 285 25.98 -20.94 12.84
C VAL A 285 26.46 -19.70 13.58
N ASP A 286 27.27 -18.87 12.88
CA ASP A 286 27.61 -17.53 13.34
C ASP A 286 26.48 -16.57 13.05
N LEU A 287 25.96 -15.89 14.08
CA LEU A 287 24.87 -14.96 13.97
C LEU A 287 24.99 -13.81 14.98
N ARG A 288 24.45 -12.65 14.59
CA ARG A 288 24.48 -11.44 15.40
C ARG A 288 23.09 -10.85 15.54
N ILE A 289 22.61 -10.73 16.79
CA ILE A 289 21.34 -10.07 17.09
C ILE A 289 21.47 -8.57 16.83
N ARG A 290 20.49 -7.98 16.15
CA ARG A 290 20.39 -6.55 15.85
C ARG A 290 19.30 -5.87 16.65
N HIS A 291 18.09 -6.41 16.60
CA HIS A 291 16.93 -5.87 17.30
C HIS A 291 16.03 -6.98 17.79
N VAL A 292 15.45 -6.78 18.97
CA VAL A 292 14.39 -7.63 19.51
C VAL A 292 13.22 -6.73 19.83
N VAL A 293 12.06 -6.98 19.19
CA VAL A 293 10.88 -6.13 19.30
C VAL A 293 9.67 -6.98 19.66
N PRO A 294 9.18 -6.93 20.90
CA PRO A 294 7.88 -7.47 21.28
C PRO A 294 6.77 -6.53 20.74
N TRP A 295 5.69 -7.11 20.24
CA TRP A 295 4.54 -6.38 19.76
C TRP A 295 3.26 -7.20 19.83
N MET A 296 2.11 -6.53 19.86
CA MET A 296 0.80 -7.16 19.89
C MET A 296 0.17 -7.10 18.49
N MET A 297 -0.16 -8.26 17.95
CA MET A 297 -0.96 -8.35 16.73
C MET A 297 -2.36 -7.84 17.00
N ALA A 298 -2.87 -6.97 16.14
CA ALA A 298 -4.21 -6.42 16.20
C ALA A 298 -4.93 -6.63 14.86
N ALA A 299 -6.27 -6.55 14.91
CA ALA A 299 -7.14 -6.58 13.74
C ALA A 299 -8.21 -5.49 13.93
N GLN A 300 -7.89 -4.27 13.53
CA GLN A 300 -8.70 -3.08 13.84
C GLN A 300 -8.76 -2.11 12.67
N VAL A 301 -9.88 -1.39 12.56
CA VAL A 301 -10.10 -0.29 11.61
C VAL A 301 -10.66 0.91 12.37
N ALA A 302 -10.19 2.12 12.06
CA ALA A 302 -10.72 3.35 12.65
C ALA A 302 -12.20 3.55 12.26
N THR A 303 -12.99 4.03 13.20
CA THR A 303 -14.44 4.27 12.97
C THR A 303 -14.71 5.35 11.95
N THR A 304 -13.75 6.25 11.73
CA THR A 304 -13.74 7.24 10.64
C THR A 304 -12.31 7.53 10.22
N TYR A 305 -12.11 7.80 8.94
CA TYR A 305 -10.83 8.18 8.35
C TYR A 305 -10.64 9.69 8.26
N ARG A 306 -11.72 10.46 8.53
CA ARG A 306 -11.72 11.91 8.48
C ARG A 306 -12.35 12.51 9.73
N ARG A 307 -11.70 13.55 10.30
CA ARG A 307 -12.31 14.44 11.28
C ARG A 307 -11.95 15.89 10.95
N GLY A 308 -12.89 16.60 10.34
CA GLY A 308 -12.67 17.96 9.83
C GLY A 308 -11.55 17.98 8.78
N SER A 309 -10.51 18.77 9.05
CA SER A 309 -9.34 18.89 8.17
C SER A 309 -8.23 17.86 8.46
N VAL A 310 -8.49 16.85 9.29
CA VAL A 310 -7.53 15.79 9.61
C VAL A 310 -7.99 14.47 8.99
N LEU A 311 -7.06 13.78 8.30
CA LEU A 311 -7.29 12.53 7.59
C LEU A 311 -6.27 11.48 8.03
N LEU A 312 -6.72 10.24 8.25
CA LEU A 312 -5.87 9.12 8.65
C LEU A 312 -5.52 8.27 7.43
N VAL A 313 -4.28 7.81 7.32
CA VAL A 313 -3.82 6.88 6.27
C VAL A 313 -2.97 5.75 6.85
N GLY A 314 -3.04 4.57 6.23
CA GLY A 314 -2.24 3.41 6.60
C GLY A 314 -2.49 2.95 8.04
N ASP A 315 -1.42 2.58 8.75
CA ASP A 315 -1.52 1.99 10.09
C ASP A 315 -2.15 2.96 11.12
N ALA A 316 -2.22 4.27 10.86
CA ALA A 316 -2.99 5.21 11.68
C ALA A 316 -4.50 4.96 11.57
N ALA A 317 -4.98 4.48 10.42
CA ALA A 317 -6.38 4.19 10.12
C ALA A 317 -6.75 2.71 10.33
N HIS A 318 -5.81 1.77 10.16
CA HIS A 318 -6.09 0.33 10.25
C HIS A 318 -4.86 -0.47 10.67
N ARG A 319 -5.09 -1.54 11.43
CA ARG A 319 -4.08 -2.48 11.91
C ARG A 319 -4.46 -3.88 11.48
N PHE A 320 -3.63 -4.53 10.71
CA PHE A 320 -3.88 -5.89 10.24
C PHE A 320 -2.94 -6.90 10.88
N PRO A 321 -3.38 -8.16 11.11
CA PRO A 321 -2.45 -9.27 11.20
C PRO A 321 -1.49 -9.26 10.01
N PRO A 322 -0.20 -9.62 10.17
CA PRO A 322 0.77 -9.58 9.06
C PRO A 322 0.49 -10.64 7.98
N THR A 323 -0.43 -11.55 8.24
CA THR A 323 -0.85 -12.67 7.38
C THR A 323 -1.56 -12.17 6.12
N GLY A 324 -0.87 -12.21 4.98
CA GLY A 324 -1.34 -11.71 3.70
C GLY A 324 -0.58 -10.49 3.17
N GLY A 325 0.24 -9.82 4.00
CA GLY A 325 1.07 -8.68 3.57
C GLY A 325 0.26 -7.44 3.15
N PHE A 326 -0.93 -7.21 3.74
CA PHE A 326 -1.85 -6.16 3.29
C PHE A 326 -1.53 -4.77 3.84
N GLY A 327 -0.93 -4.64 5.04
CA GLY A 327 -0.84 -3.36 5.77
C GLY A 327 -0.20 -2.22 4.99
N LEU A 328 1.06 -2.38 4.59
CA LEU A 328 1.80 -1.40 3.79
C LEU A 328 1.06 -1.05 2.49
N ASN A 329 0.58 -2.08 1.80
CA ASN A 329 -0.05 -1.96 0.49
C ASN A 329 -1.39 -1.21 0.57
N THR A 330 -2.23 -1.52 1.56
CA THR A 330 -3.50 -0.82 1.80
C THR A 330 -3.24 0.65 2.12
N GLY A 331 -2.23 0.96 2.95
CA GLY A 331 -1.89 2.33 3.29
C GLY A 331 -1.38 3.16 2.11
N ILE A 332 -0.62 2.57 1.19
CA ILE A 332 -0.20 3.26 -0.04
C ILE A 332 -1.39 3.51 -0.96
N GLN A 333 -2.33 2.58 -1.02
CA GLN A 333 -3.58 2.75 -1.77
C GLN A 333 -4.50 3.81 -1.14
N ASP A 334 -4.49 3.94 0.20
CA ASP A 334 -5.18 5.04 0.89
C ASP A 334 -4.62 6.39 0.45
N ALA A 335 -3.29 6.52 0.47
CA ALA A 335 -2.61 7.73 0.00
C ALA A 335 -2.96 8.07 -1.46
N HIS A 336 -3.01 7.06 -2.33
CA HIS A 336 -3.34 7.21 -3.74
C HIS A 336 -4.77 7.69 -3.98
N ASN A 337 -5.73 7.14 -3.22
CA ASN A 337 -7.13 7.58 -3.26
C ASN A 337 -7.31 9.00 -2.71
N LEU A 338 -6.55 9.36 -1.67
CA LEU A 338 -6.69 10.62 -0.95
C LEU A 338 -6.03 11.81 -1.65
N ALA A 339 -4.81 11.63 -2.20
CA ALA A 339 -3.98 12.75 -2.64
C ALA A 339 -4.64 13.59 -3.76
N TRP A 340 -5.23 12.96 -4.78
CA TRP A 340 -5.91 13.69 -5.84
C TRP A 340 -7.18 14.42 -5.35
N LYS A 341 -7.87 13.86 -4.34
CA LYS A 341 -9.05 14.50 -3.72
C LYS A 341 -8.64 15.76 -2.94
N ILE A 342 -7.57 15.68 -2.14
CA ILE A 342 -6.99 16.86 -1.48
C ILE A 342 -6.58 17.91 -2.52
N ALA A 343 -5.92 17.50 -3.60
CA ALA A 343 -5.51 18.42 -4.66
C ALA A 343 -6.72 19.07 -5.35
N SER A 344 -7.81 18.33 -5.57
CA SER A 344 -9.06 18.87 -6.13
C SER A 344 -9.69 19.91 -5.20
N VAL A 345 -9.83 19.58 -3.92
CA VAL A 345 -10.45 20.49 -2.94
C VAL A 345 -9.58 21.72 -2.65
N LEU A 346 -8.26 21.61 -2.69
CA LEU A 346 -7.38 22.79 -2.57
C LEU A 346 -7.54 23.78 -3.73
N ARG A 347 -7.90 23.29 -4.93
CA ARG A 347 -8.23 24.14 -6.09
C ARG A 347 -9.65 24.72 -5.96
N ASN A 348 -10.61 23.92 -5.47
CA ASN A 348 -12.02 24.26 -5.34
C ASN A 348 -12.50 23.99 -3.90
N PRO A 349 -12.26 24.90 -2.93
CA PRO A 349 -12.60 24.67 -1.53
C PRO A 349 -14.09 24.44 -1.23
N ASP A 350 -14.98 24.86 -2.13
CA ASP A 350 -16.42 24.63 -1.99
C ASP A 350 -16.82 23.15 -2.13
N ASP A 351 -15.93 22.30 -2.68
CA ASP A 351 -16.13 20.87 -2.87
C ASP A 351 -15.53 20.01 -1.73
N ASP A 352 -15.34 20.56 -0.52
CA ASP A 352 -14.74 19.86 0.65
C ASP A 352 -15.43 18.51 0.96
N ALA A 353 -16.72 18.38 0.65
CA ALA A 353 -17.47 17.12 0.75
C ALA A 353 -16.88 15.96 -0.09
N LEU A 354 -16.06 16.27 -1.11
CA LEU A 354 -15.33 15.26 -1.87
C LEU A 354 -14.44 14.40 -0.97
N LEU A 355 -13.85 14.99 0.08
CA LEU A 355 -13.00 14.25 1.01
C LEU A 355 -13.75 13.23 1.87
N ASP A 356 -15.07 13.34 2.02
CA ASP A 356 -15.88 12.32 2.71
C ASP A 356 -15.90 11.02 1.91
N SER A 357 -15.74 11.09 0.58
CA SER A 357 -15.64 9.91 -0.28
C SER A 357 -14.40 9.06 0.02
N TYR A 358 -13.36 9.62 0.63
CA TYR A 358 -12.19 8.87 1.07
C TYR A 358 -12.56 7.85 2.14
N ASP A 359 -13.33 8.23 3.16
CA ASP A 359 -13.76 7.34 4.22
C ASP A 359 -14.63 6.20 3.69
N TRP A 360 -15.69 6.51 2.94
CA TRP A 360 -16.61 5.48 2.45
C TRP A 360 -16.04 4.61 1.33
N GLU A 361 -15.00 5.03 0.61
CA GLU A 361 -14.28 4.18 -0.35
C GLU A 361 -13.22 3.29 0.32
N ARG A 362 -12.42 3.85 1.24
CA ARG A 362 -11.23 3.14 1.75
C ARG A 362 -11.47 2.34 3.02
N ARG A 363 -12.31 2.82 3.92
CA ARG A 363 -12.60 2.10 5.17
C ARG A 363 -13.22 0.71 4.91
N PRO A 364 -14.20 0.51 4.01
CA PRO A 364 -14.72 -0.84 3.73
C PRO A 364 -13.66 -1.79 3.14
N ILE A 365 -12.72 -1.29 2.33
CA ILE A 365 -11.60 -2.11 1.82
C ILE A 365 -10.68 -2.54 2.96
N ALA A 366 -10.38 -1.65 3.90
CA ALA A 366 -9.61 -2.02 5.08
C ALA A 366 -10.34 -3.06 5.95
N GLU A 367 -11.65 -2.98 6.09
CA GLU A 367 -12.46 -3.99 6.79
C GLU A 367 -12.40 -5.36 6.09
N ILE A 368 -12.46 -5.40 4.75
CA ILE A 368 -12.30 -6.62 3.95
C ILE A 368 -10.91 -7.23 4.19
N ASN A 369 -9.85 -6.42 4.08
CA ASN A 369 -8.48 -6.87 4.28
C ASN A 369 -8.21 -7.31 5.74
N THR A 370 -8.82 -6.64 6.73
CA THR A 370 -8.77 -7.05 8.14
C THR A 370 -9.38 -8.42 8.35
N ARG A 371 -10.58 -8.67 7.80
CA ARG A 371 -11.25 -9.96 7.90
C ARG A 371 -10.43 -11.08 7.27
N GLN A 372 -9.87 -10.85 6.07
CA GLN A 372 -9.03 -11.84 5.40
C GLN A 372 -7.74 -12.12 6.18
N SER A 373 -7.05 -11.07 6.65
CA SER A 373 -5.83 -11.24 7.45
C SER A 373 -6.10 -12.03 8.74
N LEU A 374 -7.21 -11.73 9.40
CA LEU A 374 -7.63 -12.43 10.62
C LEU A 374 -8.02 -13.89 10.32
N HIS A 375 -8.75 -14.15 9.23
CA HIS A 375 -9.05 -15.48 8.74
C HIS A 375 -7.78 -16.30 8.53
N ASN A 376 -6.82 -15.77 7.77
CA ASN A 376 -5.53 -16.41 7.52
C ASN A 376 -4.78 -16.71 8.84
N SER A 377 -4.77 -15.74 9.78
CA SER A 377 -4.13 -15.92 11.08
C SER A 377 -4.77 -16.99 11.94
N ASN A 378 -6.11 -17.11 11.90
CA ASN A 378 -6.87 -18.04 12.74
C ASN A 378 -6.80 -19.49 12.27
N ARG A 379 -6.38 -19.75 11.03
CA ARG A 379 -6.16 -21.11 10.51
C ARG A 379 -4.79 -21.69 10.86
N LEU A 380 -3.80 -20.85 11.16
CA LEU A 380 -2.45 -21.32 11.50
C LEU A 380 -2.36 -22.25 12.70
N PRO A 381 -3.15 -22.10 13.79
CA PRO A 381 -3.16 -23.05 14.89
C PRO A 381 -3.44 -24.51 14.48
N ASP A 382 -4.34 -24.75 13.53
CA ASP A 382 -4.69 -26.10 13.08
C ASP A 382 -3.47 -26.78 12.43
N LEU A 383 -2.73 -26.07 11.59
CA LEU A 383 -1.48 -26.55 11.00
C LEU A 383 -0.42 -26.87 12.08
N PHE A 384 -0.28 -25.99 13.09
CA PHE A 384 0.69 -26.24 14.18
C PHE A 384 0.25 -27.41 15.06
N SER A 385 -1.05 -27.60 15.32
CA SER A 385 -1.56 -28.74 16.06
C SER A 385 -1.32 -30.06 15.31
N LEU A 386 -1.53 -30.07 13.99
CA LEU A 386 -1.20 -31.23 13.16
C LEU A 386 0.33 -31.52 13.20
N ALA A 387 1.15 -30.48 13.20
CA ALA A 387 2.59 -30.64 13.32
C ALA A 387 3.01 -31.22 14.70
N GLU A 388 2.36 -30.78 15.79
CA GLU A 388 2.58 -31.34 17.14
C GLU A 388 2.24 -32.83 17.23
N GLU A 389 1.23 -33.30 16.47
CA GLU A 389 0.84 -34.72 16.40
C GLU A 389 1.80 -35.57 15.56
N THR A 390 2.42 -34.98 14.53
CA THR A 390 3.11 -35.73 13.46
C THR A 390 4.63 -35.59 13.47
N ILE A 391 5.17 -34.56 14.13
CA ILE A 391 6.62 -34.34 14.25
C ILE A 391 7.07 -34.72 15.67
N VAL A 392 7.77 -35.85 15.79
CA VAL A 392 8.30 -36.36 17.05
C VAL A 392 9.81 -36.32 17.01
N ASP A 393 10.45 -35.67 17.99
CA ASP A 393 11.90 -35.50 18.07
C ASP A 393 12.55 -34.98 16.76
N GLY A 394 11.84 -34.09 16.06
CA GLY A 394 12.27 -33.51 14.79
C GLY A 394 12.17 -34.47 13.59
N GLN A 395 11.62 -35.66 13.77
CA GLN A 395 11.40 -36.66 12.72
C GLN A 395 9.93 -36.69 12.30
N VAL A 396 9.68 -36.98 11.02
CA VAL A 396 8.35 -37.05 10.43
C VAL A 396 8.28 -38.24 9.47
N SER A 397 7.21 -39.03 9.52
CA SER A 397 7.02 -40.14 8.58
C SER A 397 6.61 -39.64 7.19
N GLY A 398 6.89 -40.42 6.14
CA GLY A 398 6.46 -40.06 4.77
C GLY A 398 4.93 -39.98 4.63
N ALA A 399 4.16 -40.67 5.46
CA ALA A 399 2.69 -40.54 5.49
C ALA A 399 2.29 -39.19 6.09
N ASP A 400 2.93 -38.76 7.15
CA ASP A 400 2.64 -37.49 7.82
C ASP A 400 3.14 -36.28 7.03
N VAL A 401 4.25 -36.40 6.28
CA VAL A 401 4.64 -35.36 5.29
C VAL A 401 3.51 -35.12 4.29
N ARG A 402 2.85 -36.17 3.78
CA ARG A 402 1.72 -36.01 2.86
C ARG A 402 0.50 -35.36 3.53
N ARG A 403 0.22 -35.68 4.79
CA ARG A 403 -0.87 -35.06 5.57
C ARG A 403 -0.59 -33.56 5.78
N LEU A 404 0.62 -33.22 6.21
CA LEU A 404 1.06 -31.84 6.39
C LEU A 404 1.04 -31.06 5.07
N ALA A 405 1.54 -31.65 3.97
CA ALA A 405 1.52 -31.02 2.65
C ALA A 405 0.08 -30.71 2.18
N ALA A 406 -0.88 -31.61 2.44
CA ALA A 406 -2.30 -31.39 2.12
C ALA A 406 -2.86 -30.21 2.93
N GLU A 407 -2.58 -30.16 4.24
CA GLU A 407 -3.01 -29.03 5.09
C GLU A 407 -2.35 -27.72 4.68
N ILE A 408 -1.04 -27.70 4.44
CA ILE A 408 -0.29 -26.53 3.93
C ILE A 408 -0.97 -26.01 2.66
N GLY A 409 -1.35 -26.87 1.72
CA GLY A 409 -2.02 -26.49 0.48
C GLY A 409 -3.31 -25.69 0.68
N THR A 410 -4.00 -25.88 1.81
CA THR A 410 -5.23 -25.14 2.15
C THR A 410 -4.96 -23.69 2.55
N HIS A 411 -3.72 -23.32 2.90
CA HIS A 411 -3.31 -21.97 3.29
C HIS A 411 -2.93 -21.06 2.11
N ARG A 412 -3.28 -21.42 0.88
CA ARG A 412 -2.92 -20.68 -0.34
C ARG A 412 -3.34 -19.22 -0.30
N GLU A 413 -4.51 -18.89 0.24
CA GLU A 413 -5.03 -17.52 0.38
C GLU A 413 -4.13 -16.60 1.22
N HIS A 414 -3.34 -17.16 2.14
CA HIS A 414 -2.40 -16.40 2.97
C HIS A 414 -1.28 -15.78 2.12
N PHE A 415 -0.91 -16.39 1.01
CA PHE A 415 0.27 -16.01 0.22
C PHE A 415 -0.12 -15.48 -1.16
N LEU A 416 -1.17 -16.00 -1.76
CA LEU A 416 -1.63 -15.68 -3.09
C LEU A 416 -3.03 -15.06 -3.03
N SER A 417 -3.10 -13.74 -3.18
CA SER A 417 -4.36 -12.98 -3.08
C SER A 417 -4.51 -11.88 -4.14
N PRO A 418 -4.28 -12.18 -5.44
CA PRO A 418 -4.39 -11.19 -6.51
C PRO A 418 -5.79 -10.57 -6.61
N GLY A 419 -6.84 -11.30 -6.24
CA GLY A 419 -8.20 -10.75 -6.18
C GLY A 419 -8.30 -9.56 -5.23
N LEU A 420 -7.77 -9.68 -4.00
CA LEU A 420 -7.78 -8.59 -3.01
C LEU A 420 -6.84 -7.44 -3.40
N GLN A 421 -5.78 -7.73 -4.14
CA GLN A 421 -4.79 -6.75 -4.53
C GLN A 421 -5.26 -5.85 -5.68
N LEU A 422 -6.00 -6.41 -6.65
CA LEU A 422 -6.38 -5.77 -7.91
C LEU A 422 -7.90 -5.66 -8.14
N GLY A 423 -8.72 -6.47 -7.44
CA GLY A 423 -10.12 -6.70 -7.78
C GLY A 423 -11.13 -6.04 -6.83
N TYR A 424 -10.73 -5.08 -6.01
CA TYR A 424 -11.70 -4.30 -5.22
C TYR A 424 -12.35 -3.19 -6.08
N CYS A 425 -13.59 -2.86 -5.76
CA CYS A 425 -14.42 -1.92 -6.50
C CYS A 425 -14.96 -0.83 -5.57
N TYR A 426 -14.87 0.44 -5.99
CA TYR A 426 -15.43 1.60 -5.26
C TYR A 426 -16.89 1.91 -5.64
N GLY A 427 -17.52 1.11 -6.48
CA GLY A 427 -18.94 1.26 -6.79
C GLY A 427 -19.83 1.08 -5.54
N PRO A 428 -21.00 1.73 -5.46
CA PRO A 428 -21.94 1.52 -4.37
C PRO A 428 -22.74 0.21 -4.53
N PRO A 429 -22.62 -0.74 -3.58
CA PRO A 429 -21.72 -0.73 -2.42
C PRO A 429 -20.27 -1.02 -2.79
N VAL A 430 -19.32 -0.45 -2.03
CA VAL A 430 -17.91 -0.83 -2.11
C VAL A 430 -17.77 -2.31 -1.83
N SER A 431 -17.02 -3.02 -2.66
CA SER A 431 -16.90 -4.47 -2.59
C SER A 431 -15.48 -4.97 -2.82
N GLY A 432 -15.17 -6.11 -2.20
CA GLY A 432 -14.00 -6.91 -2.51
C GLY A 432 -14.27 -7.95 -3.60
N PRO A 433 -13.25 -8.73 -3.98
CA PRO A 433 -13.38 -9.80 -4.94
C PRO A 433 -14.27 -10.94 -4.41
N ALA A 434 -14.88 -11.69 -5.32
CA ALA A 434 -15.63 -12.90 -4.97
C ALA A 434 -14.70 -14.00 -4.43
N GLU A 435 -13.47 -14.08 -4.95
CA GLU A 435 -12.44 -15.04 -4.55
C GLU A 435 -11.10 -14.33 -4.34
N PRO A 436 -10.48 -14.39 -3.13
CA PRO A 436 -9.22 -13.74 -2.84
C PRO A 436 -8.06 -14.18 -3.75
N THR A 437 -7.99 -15.47 -4.09
CA THR A 437 -6.88 -16.09 -4.83
C THR A 437 -6.95 -15.89 -6.34
N ARG A 438 -8.03 -15.28 -6.86
CA ARG A 438 -8.25 -15.09 -8.29
C ARG A 438 -8.60 -13.63 -8.59
N TYR A 439 -7.90 -13.05 -9.54
CA TYR A 439 -8.28 -11.79 -10.14
C TYR A 439 -8.82 -12.03 -11.55
N GLU A 440 -10.05 -11.61 -11.77
CA GLU A 440 -10.69 -11.56 -13.08
C GLU A 440 -10.86 -10.09 -13.48
N PRO A 441 -10.18 -9.62 -14.53
CA PRO A 441 -10.37 -8.25 -15.00
C PRO A 441 -11.84 -7.99 -15.36
N SER A 442 -12.36 -6.86 -14.88
CA SER A 442 -13.70 -6.37 -15.21
C SER A 442 -13.64 -4.87 -15.42
N ALA A 443 -14.60 -4.33 -16.18
CA ALA A 443 -14.71 -2.91 -16.43
C ALA A 443 -16.15 -2.46 -16.09
N ARG A 444 -16.34 -2.05 -14.85
CA ARG A 444 -17.59 -1.47 -14.32
C ARG A 444 -17.26 -0.15 -13.63
N ASP A 445 -18.26 0.70 -13.46
CA ASP A 445 -18.11 1.91 -12.65
C ASP A 445 -17.59 1.51 -11.25
N GLY A 446 -16.46 2.08 -10.81
CA GLY A 446 -15.78 1.79 -9.55
C GLY A 446 -14.64 0.77 -9.61
N ASP A 447 -14.53 -0.07 -10.64
CA ASP A 447 -13.45 -1.02 -10.81
C ASP A 447 -12.12 -0.32 -11.10
N ARG A 448 -11.00 -0.95 -10.74
CA ARG A 448 -9.69 -0.58 -11.28
C ARG A 448 -9.69 -0.80 -12.79
N MET A 449 -9.25 0.17 -13.57
CA MET A 449 -9.11 0.00 -15.01
C MET A 449 -8.23 -1.23 -15.32
N PRO A 450 -8.71 -2.17 -16.14
CA PRO A 450 -7.95 -3.37 -16.50
C PRO A 450 -6.65 -3.03 -17.22
N HIS A 451 -5.59 -3.78 -16.93
CA HIS A 451 -4.35 -3.74 -17.70
C HIS A 451 -4.46 -4.60 -18.95
N ALA A 452 -3.87 -4.12 -20.04
CA ALA A 452 -3.44 -4.89 -21.18
C ALA A 452 -2.18 -4.26 -21.76
N TRP A 453 -1.42 -5.05 -22.50
CA TRP A 453 -0.35 -4.51 -23.32
C TRP A 453 -0.92 -3.96 -24.64
N VAL A 454 -0.40 -2.81 -25.02
CA VAL A 454 -0.79 -2.11 -26.25
C VAL A 454 0.44 -1.55 -26.94
N ALA A 455 0.52 -1.75 -28.25
CA ALA A 455 1.56 -1.14 -29.09
C ALA A 455 1.04 0.16 -29.70
N ARG A 456 1.88 1.21 -29.69
CA ARG A 456 1.68 2.44 -30.44
C ARG A 456 2.97 2.79 -31.17
N GLY A 457 2.97 2.61 -32.50
CA GLY A 457 4.19 2.66 -33.28
C GLY A 457 5.18 1.56 -32.84
N GLN A 458 6.38 1.94 -32.40
CA GLN A 458 7.41 1.02 -31.91
C GLN A 458 7.40 0.85 -30.38
N GLN A 459 6.52 1.55 -29.67
CA GLN A 459 6.45 1.49 -28.22
C GLN A 459 5.44 0.45 -27.76
N ARG A 460 5.82 -0.37 -26.79
CA ARG A 460 4.93 -1.27 -26.06
C ARG A 460 4.60 -0.64 -24.71
N LEU A 461 3.34 -0.35 -24.47
CA LEU A 461 2.82 0.36 -23.31
C LEU A 461 1.83 -0.52 -22.55
N SER A 462 1.64 -0.24 -21.27
CA SER A 462 0.46 -0.68 -20.53
C SER A 462 -0.72 0.24 -20.83
N THR A 463 -1.94 -0.27 -20.85
CA THR A 463 -3.14 0.57 -20.88
C THR A 463 -3.17 1.57 -19.71
N LEU A 464 -2.56 1.23 -18.57
CA LEU A 464 -2.42 2.12 -17.41
C LEU A 464 -1.51 3.33 -17.70
N ASP A 465 -0.61 3.23 -18.68
CA ASP A 465 0.27 4.34 -19.09
C ASP A 465 -0.49 5.39 -19.96
N LEU A 466 -1.74 5.09 -20.37
CA LEU A 466 -2.61 6.03 -21.07
C LEU A 466 -3.29 7.02 -20.10
N LEU A 467 -3.27 6.73 -18.80
CA LEU A 467 -3.89 7.55 -17.77
C LEU A 467 -2.98 8.71 -17.36
N ASP A 468 -3.58 9.88 -17.17
CA ASP A 468 -2.91 10.99 -16.49
C ASP A 468 -3.10 10.83 -14.97
N PRO A 469 -2.01 10.68 -14.19
CA PRO A 469 -2.11 10.52 -12.74
C PRO A 469 -2.56 11.78 -12.00
N THR A 470 -2.71 12.93 -12.70
CA THR A 470 -3.09 14.22 -12.11
C THR A 470 -4.44 14.73 -12.56
N SER A 471 -5.02 14.14 -13.61
CA SER A 471 -6.30 14.52 -14.20
C SER A 471 -7.18 13.30 -14.44
N PHE A 472 -8.47 13.51 -14.65
CA PHE A 472 -9.32 12.48 -15.21
C PHE A 472 -8.90 12.17 -16.66
N THR A 473 -8.98 10.91 -17.05
CA THR A 473 -8.72 10.49 -18.43
C THR A 473 -9.99 9.94 -19.05
N LEU A 474 -10.45 10.55 -20.14
CA LEU A 474 -11.55 10.06 -20.96
C LEU A 474 -10.96 9.26 -22.13
N LEU A 475 -11.05 7.94 -22.03
CA LEU A 475 -10.67 7.01 -23.12
C LEU A 475 -11.89 6.84 -24.02
N ALA A 476 -11.76 7.13 -25.30
CA ALA A 476 -12.86 7.01 -26.25
C ALA A 476 -12.49 6.05 -27.40
N GLY A 477 -13.47 5.29 -27.88
CA GLY A 477 -13.28 4.40 -29.01
C GLY A 477 -12.97 5.17 -30.30
N ILE A 478 -12.73 4.44 -31.40
CA ILE A 478 -12.19 4.98 -32.66
C ILE A 478 -13.05 6.10 -33.26
N ASP A 479 -14.37 6.00 -33.13
CA ASP A 479 -15.33 7.02 -33.64
C ASP A 479 -15.63 8.11 -32.60
N GLY A 480 -14.92 8.14 -31.47
CA GLY A 480 -15.18 9.00 -30.32
C GLY A 480 -14.62 10.42 -30.43
N ALA A 481 -14.32 10.94 -31.63
CA ALA A 481 -13.75 12.28 -31.82
C ALA A 481 -14.61 13.41 -31.22
N GLY A 482 -15.92 13.21 -31.14
CA GLY A 482 -16.87 14.16 -30.55
C GLY A 482 -16.72 14.38 -29.07
N TRP A 483 -16.11 13.43 -28.34
CA TRP A 483 -15.85 13.51 -26.91
C TRP A 483 -14.91 14.66 -26.52
N ARG A 484 -13.98 15.05 -27.41
CA ARG A 484 -13.11 16.21 -27.16
C ARG A 484 -13.91 17.50 -26.97
N SER A 485 -15.00 17.65 -27.75
CA SER A 485 -15.88 18.82 -27.60
C SER A 485 -16.73 18.74 -26.34
N ALA A 486 -17.14 17.55 -25.93
CA ALA A 486 -17.97 17.35 -24.74
C ALA A 486 -17.28 17.76 -23.43
N VAL A 487 -15.95 17.59 -23.35
CA VAL A 487 -15.13 17.94 -22.18
C VAL A 487 -14.22 19.15 -22.44
N SER A 488 -14.42 19.86 -23.56
CA SER A 488 -13.65 21.08 -23.86
C SER A 488 -13.91 22.15 -22.81
N GLY A 489 -12.83 22.79 -22.32
CA GLY A 489 -12.91 23.77 -21.21
C GLY A 489 -12.92 23.16 -19.81
N LEU A 490 -12.68 21.84 -19.67
CA LEU A 490 -12.42 21.17 -18.41
C LEU A 490 -10.93 20.84 -18.31
N ASP A 491 -10.14 21.75 -17.73
CA ASP A 491 -8.66 21.65 -17.68
C ASP A 491 -8.16 20.39 -16.94
N SER A 492 -9.00 19.77 -16.12
CA SER A 492 -8.69 18.56 -15.35
C SER A 492 -9.10 17.25 -16.04
N VAL A 493 -9.37 17.28 -17.38
CA VAL A 493 -9.76 16.10 -18.15
C VAL A 493 -8.91 15.96 -19.41
N GLN A 494 -8.11 14.91 -19.47
CA GLN A 494 -7.41 14.50 -20.68
C GLN A 494 -8.32 13.60 -21.53
N THR A 495 -8.30 13.74 -22.86
CA THR A 495 -9.03 12.85 -23.80
C THR A 495 -8.03 12.08 -24.65
N VAL A 496 -8.15 10.75 -24.65
CA VAL A 496 -7.39 9.83 -25.50
C VAL A 496 -8.35 9.09 -26.42
N ILE A 497 -8.20 9.27 -27.73
CA ILE A 497 -8.95 8.51 -28.74
C ILE A 497 -8.14 7.27 -29.11
N LEU A 498 -8.76 6.11 -28.97
CA LEU A 498 -8.15 4.80 -29.28
C LEU A 498 -8.35 4.49 -30.78
N ASP A 499 -7.56 5.18 -31.62
CA ASP A 499 -7.56 5.04 -33.07
C ASP A 499 -6.76 3.79 -33.54
N ASP A 500 -6.66 3.59 -34.87
CA ASP A 500 -5.95 2.45 -35.50
C ASP A 500 -4.45 2.40 -35.18
N GLY A 501 -3.89 3.45 -34.58
CA GLY A 501 -2.52 3.49 -34.09
C GLY A 501 -2.27 2.68 -32.81
N PHE A 502 -3.35 2.24 -32.14
CA PHE A 502 -3.27 1.41 -30.93
C PHE A 502 -3.57 -0.06 -31.26
N ILE A 503 -2.59 -0.93 -31.08
CA ILE A 503 -2.70 -2.38 -31.32
C ILE A 503 -2.66 -3.10 -29.96
N PHE A 504 -3.80 -3.62 -29.54
CA PHE A 504 -3.92 -4.34 -28.26
C PHE A 504 -3.52 -5.80 -28.40
N GLU A 505 -2.78 -6.32 -27.41
CA GLU A 505 -2.35 -7.75 -27.37
C GLU A 505 -3.47 -8.68 -26.82
N SER A 506 -4.66 -8.16 -26.52
CA SER A 506 -5.82 -8.91 -25.98
C SER A 506 -7.13 -8.24 -26.38
N ASP A 507 -8.25 -8.87 -26.06
CA ASP A 507 -9.61 -8.33 -26.30
C ASP A 507 -10.01 -7.22 -25.30
N TRP A 508 -9.05 -6.39 -24.88
CA TRP A 508 -9.24 -5.35 -23.87
C TRP A 508 -10.33 -4.33 -24.26
N LEU A 509 -10.39 -3.95 -25.51
CA LEU A 509 -11.44 -3.03 -26.00
C LEU A 509 -12.84 -3.61 -25.78
N SER A 510 -13.02 -4.89 -26.08
CA SER A 510 -14.29 -5.60 -25.85
C SER A 510 -14.60 -5.72 -24.35
N LEU A 511 -13.59 -6.06 -23.53
CA LEU A 511 -13.72 -6.13 -22.07
C LEU A 511 -14.18 -4.80 -21.48
N CYS A 512 -13.65 -3.69 -21.98
CA CYS A 512 -13.95 -2.33 -21.52
C CYS A 512 -15.18 -1.70 -22.18
N GLY A 513 -15.81 -2.40 -23.15
CA GLY A 513 -16.95 -1.85 -23.92
C GLY A 513 -16.56 -0.64 -24.78
N LEU A 514 -15.28 -0.52 -25.18
CA LEU A 514 -14.74 0.60 -25.93
C LEU A 514 -14.74 0.29 -27.44
N ALA A 515 -15.92 0.37 -28.05
CA ALA A 515 -16.12 0.21 -29.49
C ALA A 515 -16.80 1.45 -30.07
N GLY A 516 -16.51 1.80 -31.34
CA GLY A 516 -17.15 2.91 -32.03
C GLY A 516 -17.00 4.24 -31.27
N ALA A 517 -18.11 4.87 -30.91
CA ALA A 517 -18.15 6.16 -30.22
C ALA A 517 -18.34 6.06 -28.68
N SER A 518 -18.15 4.87 -28.09
CA SER A 518 -18.21 4.67 -26.63
C SER A 518 -17.06 5.38 -25.91
N ALA A 519 -17.22 5.61 -24.60
CA ALA A 519 -16.16 6.19 -23.79
C ALA A 519 -16.12 5.64 -22.36
N MET A 520 -14.94 5.69 -21.75
CA MET A 520 -14.69 5.35 -20.35
C MET A 520 -13.95 6.50 -19.68
N LEU A 521 -14.57 7.07 -18.65
CA LEU A 521 -13.96 8.08 -17.80
C LEU A 521 -13.23 7.39 -16.65
N VAL A 522 -11.94 7.66 -16.51
CA VAL A 522 -11.08 7.09 -15.46
C VAL A 522 -10.56 8.20 -14.56
N ARG A 523 -10.59 7.97 -13.26
CA ARG A 523 -10.10 8.89 -12.20
C ARG A 523 -8.56 8.91 -12.16
N PRO A 524 -7.95 9.95 -11.55
CA PRO A 524 -6.49 10.02 -11.36
C PRO A 524 -5.90 8.81 -10.62
N ASP A 525 -6.68 8.17 -9.74
CA ASP A 525 -6.28 6.96 -9.02
C ASP A 525 -6.49 5.66 -9.82
N GLY A 526 -6.81 5.75 -11.12
CA GLY A 526 -6.93 4.61 -12.02
C GLY A 526 -8.21 3.80 -11.87
N HIS A 527 -9.21 4.29 -11.13
CA HIS A 527 -10.53 3.68 -11.03
C HIS A 527 -11.51 4.28 -12.05
N ILE A 528 -12.34 3.42 -12.62
CA ILE A 528 -13.35 3.79 -13.61
C ILE A 528 -14.44 4.62 -12.91
N ALA A 529 -14.64 5.86 -13.36
CA ALA A 529 -15.70 6.71 -12.84
C ALA A 529 -17.02 6.49 -13.59
N LYS A 530 -16.95 6.27 -14.92
CA LYS A 530 -18.15 6.08 -15.76
C LYS A 530 -17.81 5.40 -17.08
N ILE A 531 -18.67 4.50 -17.52
CA ILE A 531 -18.64 3.94 -18.87
C ILE A 531 -19.94 4.33 -19.58
N VAL A 532 -19.83 4.73 -20.85
CA VAL A 532 -20.97 5.06 -21.73
C VAL A 532 -20.79 4.38 -23.09
N ALA A 533 -21.89 3.87 -23.64
CA ALA A 533 -21.86 3.03 -24.83
C ALA A 533 -21.79 3.81 -26.16
N ASP A 534 -22.10 5.10 -26.14
CA ASP A 534 -22.21 5.92 -27.33
C ASP A 534 -21.93 7.41 -27.05
N ASP A 535 -21.82 8.23 -28.09
CA ASP A 535 -21.58 9.69 -28.01
C ASP A 535 -22.90 10.47 -28.23
N THR A 536 -23.95 10.09 -27.50
CA THR A 536 -25.22 10.82 -27.49
C THR A 536 -25.21 12.01 -26.53
N PRO A 537 -26.11 13.01 -26.69
CA PRO A 537 -26.22 14.08 -25.69
C PRO A 537 -26.44 13.59 -24.27
N ALA A 538 -27.22 12.52 -24.06
CA ALA A 538 -27.46 11.93 -22.75
C ALA A 538 -26.18 11.31 -22.17
N SER A 539 -25.38 10.62 -22.99
CA SER A 539 -24.10 10.04 -22.58
C SER A 539 -23.08 11.12 -22.21
N ARG A 540 -23.02 12.22 -22.97
CA ARG A 540 -22.17 13.38 -22.66
C ARG A 540 -22.58 14.05 -21.34
N GLU A 541 -23.87 14.25 -21.13
CA GLU A 541 -24.42 14.77 -19.87
C GLU A 541 -24.05 13.87 -18.69
N ALA A 542 -24.20 12.56 -18.82
CA ALA A 542 -23.82 11.59 -17.76
C ALA A 542 -22.31 11.65 -17.40
N VAL A 543 -21.42 11.86 -18.37
CA VAL A 543 -19.99 12.07 -18.12
C VAL A 543 -19.74 13.39 -17.39
N VAL A 544 -20.37 14.49 -17.85
CA VAL A 544 -20.22 15.82 -17.23
C VAL A 544 -20.79 15.83 -15.80
N GLU A 545 -21.95 15.22 -15.57
CA GLU A 545 -22.53 15.07 -14.22
C GLU A 545 -21.62 14.25 -13.31
N THR A 546 -20.99 13.19 -13.85
CA THR A 546 -20.03 12.39 -13.10
C THR A 546 -18.81 13.22 -12.70
N LEU A 547 -18.26 14.01 -13.62
CA LEU A 547 -17.16 14.93 -13.34
C LEU A 547 -17.55 15.98 -12.29
N ALA A 548 -18.75 16.54 -12.39
CA ALA A 548 -19.27 17.51 -11.43
C ALA A 548 -19.39 16.94 -10.00
N LYS A 549 -19.74 15.65 -9.84
CA LYS A 549 -19.73 14.94 -8.54
C LYS A 549 -18.34 14.86 -7.93
N TRP A 550 -17.30 14.89 -8.76
CA TRP A 550 -15.89 14.87 -8.34
C TRP A 550 -15.25 16.26 -8.31
N GLY A 551 -16.06 17.33 -8.33
CA GLY A 551 -15.60 18.72 -8.23
C GLY A 551 -15.05 19.30 -9.54
N ILE A 552 -15.23 18.65 -10.69
CA ILE A 552 -14.76 19.13 -11.99
C ILE A 552 -15.92 19.80 -12.74
N ARG A 553 -15.87 21.15 -12.92
CA ARG A 553 -16.92 21.95 -13.54
C ARG A 553 -16.34 22.85 -14.63
N ALA A 554 -17.15 23.14 -15.67
CA ALA A 554 -16.77 24.10 -16.70
C ALA A 554 -16.71 25.52 -16.11
N GLY A 555 -15.64 26.25 -16.38
CA GLY A 555 -15.46 27.64 -15.93
C GLY A 555 -14.47 27.84 -14.78
N ASP A 556 -13.89 26.80 -14.20
CA ASP A 556 -12.86 26.91 -13.15
C ASP A 556 -11.47 27.30 -13.70
N GLY A 557 -11.34 27.56 -15.00
CA GLY A 557 -10.12 27.98 -15.73
C GLY A 557 -9.76 29.46 -15.57
N GLY A 558 -9.72 29.97 -14.36
CA GLY A 558 -9.37 31.35 -14.09
C GLY A 558 -8.17 31.58 -13.19
N ARG A 559 -7.01 30.96 -13.49
CA ARG A 559 -5.65 31.45 -13.18
C ARG A 559 -4.63 30.52 -13.82
N SER A 560 -4.27 30.76 -15.09
CA SER A 560 -3.01 30.28 -15.64
C SER A 560 -1.88 30.83 -14.75
N ALA A 561 -1.14 29.92 -14.09
CA ALA A 561 0.23 30.27 -13.71
C ALA A 561 0.94 30.58 -15.03
N GLU A 562 1.37 31.82 -15.20
CA GLU A 562 2.33 32.20 -16.23
C GLU A 562 3.55 31.30 -16.06
N THR A 563 3.61 30.28 -16.88
CA THR A 563 4.84 29.52 -17.13
C THR A 563 5.65 30.40 -18.09
N ASP A 564 6.50 31.26 -17.52
CA ASP A 564 7.57 31.88 -18.26
C ASP A 564 8.39 30.78 -18.93
N ALA A 565 8.26 30.77 -20.26
CA ALA A 565 9.06 29.95 -21.15
C ALA A 565 10.53 30.26 -20.97
N ILE A 566 11.28 29.35 -20.37
CA ILE A 566 12.72 29.27 -20.59
C ILE A 566 12.92 28.45 -21.86
N THR A 567 12.79 29.16 -22.99
CA THR A 567 13.35 28.74 -24.27
C THR A 567 14.82 29.12 -24.28
N GLY A 568 15.69 28.13 -24.40
CA GLY A 568 17.06 28.38 -24.85
C GLY A 568 18.15 27.78 -24.00
N MET A 569 18.68 26.62 -24.41
CA MET A 569 20.09 26.47 -24.87
C MET A 569 20.37 24.98 -25.13
N GLN A 570 20.66 24.73 -26.39
CA GLN A 570 21.52 23.74 -27.06
C GLN A 570 21.84 22.43 -26.33
#